data_5ff15b294337aecdaac9c1e2a0522d11
#
_entry.id   5ff15b294337aecdaac9c1e2a0522d11
#
_cell.length_a   1.000
_cell.length_b   1.000
_cell.length_c   1.000
_cell.angle_alpha   90.00
_cell.angle_beta   90.00
_cell.angle_gamma   90.00
#
_symmetry.space_group_name_H-M   'P 1'
#
loop_
_entity.id
_entity.type
_entity.pdbx_description
1 polymer ?
#
loop_
_entity_poly.entity_id
_entity_poly.type
_entity_poly.pdbx_seq_one_letter_code
_entity_poly.pdbx_strand_id
1 'polypeptide(L)'
;MNRINKLFNDRAKKDLLSVYFCAGYPTLNSTVEIITELERQGIDMIEVGIPFSDPMADGPVIQNAATQALRNGMTLRLLFQQLRDVRHHIHLPLVLMGYLNPIMQYGFENFCRSCVECGIDGVIIPDLPYRDYMEHYRIISERYNIKVIMLITPETSEERIRLIDEHTEGFIYMVSSAATT
;
A
#
# COMPACT_ATOMS: atom_id res chain seq x y z
N MET A 1 1.14 -18.84 0.00
CA MET A 1 -0.05 -18.06 -0.42
C MET A 1 0.09 -16.67 0.19
N ASN A 2 -0.12 -15.61 -0.59
CA ASN A 2 -0.06 -14.22 -0.12
C ASN A 2 -1.13 -13.97 0.94
N ARG A 3 -0.85 -13.15 1.98
CA ARG A 3 -1.78 -12.93 3.12
C ARG A 3 -3.05 -12.18 2.69
N ILE A 4 -2.97 -11.30 1.69
CA ILE A 4 -4.15 -10.63 1.12
C ILE A 4 -5.10 -11.70 0.55
N ASN A 5 -4.60 -12.60 -0.31
CA ASN A 5 -5.42 -13.65 -0.89
C ASN A 5 -6.02 -14.58 0.18
N LYS A 6 -5.26 -14.87 1.24
CA LYS A 6 -5.77 -15.68 2.35
C LYS A 6 -6.90 -14.97 3.08
N LEU A 7 -6.75 -13.67 3.35
CA LEU A 7 -7.76 -12.86 4.03
C LEU A 7 -9.07 -12.81 3.24
N PHE A 8 -9.01 -12.47 1.96
CA PHE A 8 -10.20 -12.32 1.12
C PHE A 8 -10.85 -13.65 0.70
N ASN A 9 -10.10 -14.75 0.72
CA ASN A 9 -10.64 -16.09 0.45
C ASN A 9 -11.27 -16.76 1.67
N ASP A 10 -11.10 -16.21 2.86
CA ASP A 10 -11.71 -16.72 4.09
C ASP A 10 -13.20 -16.33 4.12
N ARG A 11 -14.05 -17.26 3.65
CA ARG A 11 -15.51 -17.04 3.57
C ARG A 11 -16.19 -16.90 4.94
N ALA A 12 -15.51 -17.24 6.02
CA ALA A 12 -16.02 -17.05 7.39
C ALA A 12 -15.85 -15.60 7.87
N LYS A 13 -14.89 -14.87 7.32
CA LYS A 13 -14.66 -13.46 7.63
C LYS A 13 -15.58 -12.57 6.78
N LYS A 14 -16.27 -11.66 7.46
CA LYS A 14 -17.08 -10.59 6.88
C LYS A 14 -16.67 -9.29 7.55
N ASP A 15 -17.03 -8.18 6.94
CA ASP A 15 -16.82 -6.84 7.50
C ASP A 15 -15.34 -6.59 7.85
N LEU A 16 -14.45 -6.86 6.87
CA LEU A 16 -13.01 -6.65 7.02
C LEU A 16 -12.70 -5.16 7.17
N LEU A 17 -11.85 -4.84 8.14
CA LEU A 17 -11.40 -3.47 8.38
C LEU A 17 -9.92 -3.30 8.00
N SER A 18 -9.66 -2.41 7.04
CA SER A 18 -8.34 -1.90 6.72
C SER A 18 -8.14 -0.51 7.32
N VAL A 19 -6.95 -0.24 7.85
CA VAL A 19 -6.60 1.08 8.41
C VAL A 19 -5.35 1.62 7.72
N TYR A 20 -5.46 2.85 7.21
CA TYR A 20 -4.35 3.62 6.65
C TYR A 20 -3.70 4.51 7.71
N PHE A 21 -2.38 4.59 7.69
CA PHE A 21 -1.63 5.62 8.41
C PHE A 21 -0.35 5.98 7.66
N CYS A 22 0.19 7.19 7.90
CA CYS A 22 1.42 7.67 7.26
C CYS A 22 2.65 7.26 8.09
N ALA A 23 3.60 6.54 7.46
CA ALA A 23 4.86 6.14 8.10
C ALA A 23 5.68 7.37 8.52
N GLY A 24 6.26 7.32 9.73
CA GLY A 24 7.04 8.43 10.29
C GLY A 24 6.21 9.57 10.89
N TYR A 25 4.91 9.37 11.03
CA TYR A 25 3.99 10.28 11.72
C TYR A 25 3.32 9.56 12.91
N PRO A 26 3.13 10.20 14.08
CA PRO A 26 3.52 11.57 14.43
C PRO A 26 5.03 11.75 14.65
N THR A 27 5.76 10.70 14.93
CA THR A 27 7.22 10.70 15.11
C THR A 27 7.90 9.71 14.17
N LEU A 28 9.20 9.91 13.91
CA LEU A 28 9.96 9.08 12.99
C LEU A 28 9.86 7.59 13.28
N ASN A 29 9.83 7.20 14.54
CA ASN A 29 9.88 5.80 14.98
C ASN A 29 8.50 5.19 15.29
N SER A 30 7.40 5.91 15.09
CA SER A 30 6.04 5.42 15.43
C SER A 30 5.54 4.30 14.52
N THR A 31 6.15 4.07 13.36
CA THR A 31 5.62 3.17 12.32
C THR A 31 5.34 1.76 12.85
N VAL A 32 6.34 1.12 13.45
CA VAL A 32 6.21 -0.28 13.93
C VAL A 32 5.30 -0.36 15.15
N GLU A 33 5.33 0.66 16.02
CA GLU A 33 4.45 0.74 17.20
C GLU A 33 2.97 0.81 16.78
N ILE A 34 2.65 1.63 15.77
CA ILE A 34 1.28 1.76 15.23
C ILE A 34 0.83 0.42 14.62
N ILE A 35 1.67 -0.23 13.80
CA ILE A 35 1.35 -1.53 13.21
C ILE A 35 1.04 -2.56 14.30
N THR A 36 1.88 -2.61 15.34
CA THR A 36 1.72 -3.56 16.46
C THR A 36 0.42 -3.32 17.21
N GLU A 37 0.11 -2.06 17.49
CA GLU A 37 -1.12 -1.72 18.20
C GLU A 37 -2.37 -2.02 17.36
N LEU A 38 -2.35 -1.72 16.05
CA LEU A 38 -3.47 -2.01 15.16
C LEU A 38 -3.75 -3.52 15.08
N GLU A 39 -2.71 -4.36 14.96
CA GLU A 39 -2.91 -5.81 15.01
C GLU A 39 -3.48 -6.27 16.34
N ARG A 40 -2.98 -5.71 17.46
CA ARG A 40 -3.49 -6.02 18.81
C ARG A 40 -4.98 -5.67 18.96
N GLN A 41 -5.45 -4.63 18.27
CA GLN A 41 -6.85 -4.22 18.28
C GLN A 41 -7.75 -5.02 17.33
N GLY A 42 -7.18 -5.98 16.59
CA GLY A 42 -7.95 -6.88 15.73
C GLY A 42 -8.27 -6.31 14.35
N ILE A 43 -7.48 -5.36 13.86
CA ILE A 43 -7.57 -4.86 12.49
C ILE A 43 -7.19 -6.00 11.53
N ASP A 44 -7.86 -6.11 10.39
CA ASP A 44 -7.67 -7.21 9.44
C ASP A 44 -6.54 -6.96 8.43
N MET A 45 -6.29 -5.70 8.07
CA MET A 45 -5.25 -5.29 7.12
C MET A 45 -4.76 -3.88 7.45
N ILE A 46 -3.51 -3.59 7.16
CA ILE A 46 -2.92 -2.26 7.37
C ILE A 46 -2.34 -1.74 6.08
N GLU A 47 -2.65 -0.46 5.79
CA GLU A 47 -2.08 0.32 4.70
C GLU A 47 -1.08 1.32 5.25
N VAL A 48 0.21 1.10 4.96
CA VAL A 48 1.29 1.95 5.43
C VAL A 48 1.63 2.97 4.35
N GLY A 49 1.30 4.22 4.59
CA GLY A 49 1.54 5.34 3.68
C GLY A 49 3.03 5.69 3.57
N ILE A 50 3.55 5.73 2.35
CA ILE A 50 4.88 6.25 2.04
C ILE A 50 4.76 7.77 1.89
N PRO A 51 5.37 8.60 2.77
CA PRO A 51 5.23 10.04 2.66
C PRO A 51 5.87 10.58 1.38
N PHE A 52 5.19 11.53 0.75
CA PHE A 52 5.63 12.19 -0.47
C PHE A 52 5.37 13.70 -0.40
N SER A 53 6.23 14.51 -1.06
CA SER A 53 6.16 15.97 -1.02
C SER A 53 5.01 16.56 -1.86
N ASP A 54 4.57 15.81 -2.88
CA ASP A 54 3.61 16.29 -3.88
C ASP A 54 2.39 15.35 -4.00
N PRO A 55 1.63 15.13 -2.90
CA PRO A 55 0.57 14.12 -2.84
C PRO A 55 -0.73 14.63 -3.48
N MET A 56 -0.83 14.58 -4.80
CA MET A 56 -1.93 15.15 -5.59
C MET A 56 -3.30 14.53 -5.33
N ALA A 57 -3.35 13.27 -4.88
CA ALA A 57 -4.59 12.55 -4.61
C ALA A 57 -5.04 12.63 -3.14
N ASP A 58 -4.23 13.22 -2.25
CA ASP A 58 -4.50 13.27 -0.82
C ASP A 58 -5.15 14.59 -0.39
N GLY A 59 -6.00 14.52 0.62
CA GLY A 59 -6.56 15.69 1.26
C GLY A 59 -5.65 16.29 2.35
N PRO A 60 -6.06 17.43 2.94
CA PRO A 60 -5.20 18.21 3.84
C PRO A 60 -4.66 17.44 5.03
N VAL A 61 -5.42 16.51 5.58
CA VAL A 61 -5.02 15.71 6.74
C VAL A 61 -3.84 14.81 6.40
N ILE A 62 -3.94 14.07 5.30
CA ILE A 62 -2.89 13.16 4.83
C ILE A 62 -1.68 13.96 4.36
N GLN A 63 -1.87 15.07 3.63
CA GLN A 63 -0.80 15.97 3.22
C GLN A 63 -0.01 16.50 4.42
N ASN A 64 -0.70 16.91 5.49
CA ASN A 64 -0.05 17.37 6.71
C ASN A 64 0.75 16.25 7.39
N ALA A 65 0.20 15.04 7.48
CA ALA A 65 0.89 13.89 8.04
C ALA A 65 2.15 13.54 7.22
N ALA A 66 2.06 13.51 5.89
CA ALA A 66 3.18 13.28 4.99
C ALA A 66 4.27 14.36 5.14
N THR A 67 3.87 15.64 5.18
CA THR A 67 4.79 16.77 5.39
C THR A 67 5.53 16.63 6.71
N GLN A 68 4.83 16.29 7.79
CA GLN A 68 5.45 16.09 9.10
C GLN A 68 6.38 14.89 9.10
N ALA A 69 5.99 13.77 8.49
CA ALA A 69 6.81 12.58 8.36
C ALA A 69 8.13 12.86 7.62
N LEU A 70 8.06 13.61 6.51
CA LEU A 70 9.26 14.05 5.78
C LEU A 70 10.15 14.98 6.63
N ARG A 71 9.57 15.92 7.37
CA ARG A 71 10.30 16.76 8.32
C ARG A 71 10.96 15.97 9.46
N ASN A 72 10.34 14.89 9.88
CA ASN A 72 10.90 13.94 10.85
C ASN A 72 12.08 13.14 10.25
N GLY A 73 12.31 13.20 8.94
CA GLY A 73 13.38 12.51 8.23
C GLY A 73 12.98 11.14 7.64
N MET A 74 11.69 10.85 7.53
CA MET A 74 11.24 9.59 6.89
C MET A 74 11.62 9.57 5.41
N THR A 75 12.14 8.43 4.99
CA THR A 75 12.45 8.09 3.60
C THR A 75 11.99 6.66 3.31
N LEU A 76 11.78 6.32 2.04
CA LEU A 76 11.42 4.94 1.66
C LEU A 76 12.50 3.92 2.11
N ARG A 77 13.77 4.28 2.05
CA ARG A 77 14.88 3.45 2.54
C ARG A 77 14.79 3.21 4.06
N LEU A 78 14.51 4.26 4.83
CA LEU A 78 14.36 4.16 6.27
C LEU A 78 13.12 3.36 6.65
N LEU A 79 12.02 3.53 5.92
CA LEU A 79 10.81 2.74 6.11
C LEU A 79 11.11 1.24 5.97
N PHE A 80 11.80 0.81 4.92
CA PHE A 80 12.19 -0.60 4.77
C PHE A 80 13.13 -1.07 5.89
N GLN A 81 14.03 -0.22 6.37
CA GLN A 81 14.87 -0.55 7.54
C GLN A 81 14.04 -0.79 8.80
N GLN A 82 13.04 0.06 9.06
CA GLN A 82 12.14 -0.11 10.21
C GLN A 82 11.27 -1.36 10.10
N LEU A 83 10.84 -1.72 8.88
CA LEU A 83 9.96 -2.87 8.64
C LEU A 83 10.69 -4.21 8.53
N ARG A 84 12.03 -4.23 8.53
CA ARG A 84 12.82 -5.46 8.29
C ARG A 84 12.40 -6.62 9.17
N ASP A 85 12.20 -6.37 10.45
CA ASP A 85 11.92 -7.40 11.45
C ASP A 85 10.44 -7.44 11.88
N VAL A 86 9.57 -6.68 11.20
CA VAL A 86 8.16 -6.53 11.58
C VAL A 86 7.42 -7.89 11.61
N ARG A 87 7.82 -8.81 10.75
CA ARG A 87 7.19 -10.14 10.63
C ARG A 87 7.50 -11.12 11.75
N HIS A 88 8.40 -10.80 12.67
CA HIS A 88 8.57 -11.59 13.88
C HIS A 88 7.33 -11.54 14.79
N HIS A 89 6.53 -10.48 14.68
CA HIS A 89 5.40 -10.23 15.57
C HIS A 89 4.09 -9.94 14.82
N ILE A 90 4.14 -9.54 13.55
CA ILE A 90 2.99 -9.10 12.77
C ILE A 90 2.61 -10.15 11.72
N HIS A 91 1.36 -10.57 11.70
CA HIS A 91 0.85 -11.69 10.90
C HIS A 91 -0.21 -11.27 9.88
N LEU A 92 -0.88 -10.12 10.10
CA LEU A 92 -1.89 -9.59 9.19
C LEU A 92 -1.26 -9.08 7.88
N PRO A 93 -2.05 -8.93 6.79
CA PRO A 93 -1.59 -8.32 5.56
C PRO A 93 -1.09 -6.89 5.78
N LEU A 94 0.09 -6.58 5.22
CA LEU A 94 0.65 -5.24 5.14
C LEU A 94 0.71 -4.81 3.68
N VAL A 95 0.13 -3.66 3.38
CA VAL A 95 0.14 -3.02 2.07
C VAL A 95 0.87 -1.70 2.19
N LEU A 96 1.84 -1.43 1.31
CA LEU A 96 2.40 -0.09 1.19
C LEU A 96 1.53 0.75 0.26
N MET A 97 1.30 2.00 0.61
CA MET A 97 0.56 2.93 -0.23
C MET A 97 1.41 4.16 -0.51
N GLY A 98 1.66 4.47 -1.77
CA GLY A 98 2.50 5.61 -2.13
C GLY A 98 2.51 5.91 -3.61
N TYR A 99 3.03 7.08 -3.96
CA TYR A 99 3.08 7.59 -5.32
C TYR A 99 4.17 6.91 -6.16
N LEU A 100 3.96 6.88 -7.46
CA LEU A 100 4.85 6.21 -8.41
C LEU A 100 6.26 6.81 -8.42
N ASN A 101 6.40 8.14 -8.34
CA ASN A 101 7.70 8.80 -8.46
C ASN A 101 8.72 8.34 -7.39
N PRO A 102 8.45 8.35 -6.07
CA PRO A 102 9.39 7.82 -5.09
C PRO A 102 9.77 6.36 -5.31
N ILE A 103 8.80 5.54 -5.75
CA ILE A 103 9.01 4.12 -6.05
C ILE A 103 9.94 3.96 -7.26
N MET A 104 9.73 4.76 -8.31
CA MET A 104 10.57 4.77 -9.51
C MET A 104 12.01 5.22 -9.22
N GLN A 105 12.19 6.23 -8.38
CA GLN A 105 13.53 6.68 -7.96
C GLN A 105 14.26 5.65 -7.12
N TYR A 106 13.53 4.85 -6.34
CA TYR A 106 14.10 3.72 -5.61
C TYR A 106 14.44 2.55 -6.56
N GLY A 107 13.79 2.49 -7.71
CA GLY A 107 13.80 1.41 -8.69
C GLY A 107 12.73 0.37 -8.36
N PHE A 108 11.77 0.18 -9.28
CA PHE A 108 10.60 -0.67 -9.02
C PHE A 108 10.97 -2.12 -8.64
N GLU A 109 11.97 -2.71 -9.30
CA GLU A 109 12.44 -4.06 -8.94
C GLU A 109 13.10 -4.10 -7.55
N ASN A 110 13.91 -3.10 -7.21
CA ASN A 110 14.49 -2.97 -5.87
C ASN A 110 13.41 -2.77 -4.81
N PHE A 111 12.37 -2.00 -5.14
CA PHE A 111 11.21 -1.81 -4.28
C PHE A 111 10.48 -3.14 -4.01
N CYS A 112 10.18 -3.91 -5.05
CA CYS A 112 9.55 -5.23 -4.89
C CYS A 112 10.41 -6.19 -4.07
N ARG A 113 11.73 -6.19 -4.26
CA ARG A 113 12.67 -6.99 -3.47
C ARG A 113 12.62 -6.60 -2.00
N SER A 114 12.70 -5.31 -1.71
CA SER A 114 12.61 -4.80 -0.32
C SER A 114 11.25 -5.11 0.31
N CYS A 115 10.16 -5.05 -0.46
CA CYS A 115 8.85 -5.51 0.00
C CYS A 115 8.86 -6.98 0.42
N VAL A 116 9.47 -7.85 -0.37
CA VAL A 116 9.60 -9.28 -0.01
C VAL A 116 10.44 -9.47 1.26
N GLU A 117 11.59 -8.79 1.36
CA GLU A 117 12.48 -8.86 2.53
C GLU A 117 11.77 -8.43 3.81
N CYS A 118 10.88 -7.43 3.74
CA CYS A 118 10.06 -6.98 4.85
C CYS A 118 8.73 -7.74 5.01
N GLY A 119 8.43 -8.67 4.08
CA GLY A 119 7.18 -9.45 4.09
C GLY A 119 5.94 -8.61 3.80
N ILE A 120 6.06 -7.55 3.00
CA ILE A 120 4.94 -6.77 2.49
C ILE A 120 4.17 -7.62 1.47
N ASP A 121 2.84 -7.56 1.50
CA ASP A 121 1.96 -8.41 0.71
C ASP A 121 1.49 -7.74 -0.58
N GLY A 122 1.36 -6.43 -0.59
CA GLY A 122 0.91 -5.68 -1.75
C GLY A 122 1.27 -4.20 -1.70
N VAL A 123 0.95 -3.51 -2.78
CA VAL A 123 1.17 -2.07 -2.92
C VAL A 123 -0.01 -1.40 -3.62
N ILE A 124 -0.39 -0.24 -3.14
CA ILE A 124 -1.34 0.67 -3.77
C ILE A 124 -0.55 1.86 -4.30
N ILE A 125 -0.65 2.13 -5.61
CA ILE A 125 0.01 3.26 -6.27
C ILE A 125 -1.08 4.08 -6.97
N PRO A 126 -1.64 5.11 -6.31
CA PRO A 126 -2.83 5.81 -6.80
C PRO A 126 -2.66 6.48 -8.17
N ASP A 127 -1.45 6.87 -8.51
CA ASP A 127 -1.08 7.54 -9.77
C ASP A 127 -0.46 6.61 -10.81
N LEU A 128 -0.54 5.28 -10.62
CA LEU A 128 -0.08 4.29 -11.60
C LEU A 128 -1.20 3.98 -12.60
N PRO A 129 -1.07 4.38 -13.89
CA PRO A 129 -2.05 4.02 -14.90
C PRO A 129 -2.03 2.49 -15.15
N TYR A 130 -3.21 1.91 -15.33
CA TYR A 130 -3.35 0.47 -15.62
C TYR A 130 -2.51 0.02 -16.83
N ARG A 131 -2.47 0.84 -17.90
CA ARG A 131 -1.68 0.53 -19.09
C ARG A 131 -0.20 0.42 -18.75
N ASP A 132 0.33 1.39 -18.02
CA ASP A 132 1.74 1.41 -17.63
C ASP A 132 2.07 0.23 -16.70
N TYR A 133 1.13 -0.13 -15.79
CA TYR A 133 1.25 -1.33 -14.98
C TYR A 133 1.40 -2.58 -15.85
N MET A 134 0.51 -2.78 -16.81
CA MET A 134 0.50 -3.96 -17.68
C MET A 134 1.77 -4.05 -18.54
N GLU A 135 2.23 -2.91 -19.09
CA GLU A 135 3.36 -2.88 -20.02
C GLU A 135 4.72 -2.98 -19.30
N HIS A 136 4.87 -2.44 -18.09
CA HIS A 136 6.19 -2.23 -17.49
C HIS A 136 6.38 -2.87 -16.11
N TYR A 137 5.32 -3.01 -15.29
CA TYR A 137 5.48 -3.36 -13.87
C TYR A 137 4.94 -4.74 -13.51
N ARG A 138 3.95 -5.24 -14.24
CA ARG A 138 3.24 -6.47 -13.94
C ARG A 138 4.17 -7.66 -13.80
N ILE A 139 5.03 -7.91 -14.79
CA ILE A 139 5.95 -9.06 -14.80
C ILE A 139 6.89 -9.03 -13.58
N ILE A 140 7.31 -7.81 -13.17
CA ILE A 140 8.19 -7.65 -12.02
C ILE A 140 7.42 -7.95 -10.73
N SER A 141 6.26 -7.33 -10.53
CA SER A 141 5.46 -7.54 -9.31
C SER A 141 5.02 -9.01 -9.14
N GLU A 142 4.63 -9.68 -10.23
CA GLU A 142 4.29 -11.10 -10.23
C GLU A 142 5.49 -11.97 -9.84
N ARG A 143 6.68 -11.71 -10.37
CA ARG A 143 7.92 -12.42 -10.01
C ARG A 143 8.21 -12.38 -8.52
N TYR A 144 7.96 -11.23 -7.89
CA TYR A 144 8.15 -11.04 -6.45
C TYR A 144 6.90 -11.39 -5.62
N ASN A 145 5.82 -11.82 -6.26
CA ASN A 145 4.52 -12.10 -5.60
C ASN A 145 3.99 -10.92 -4.77
N ILE A 146 4.26 -9.70 -5.24
CA ILE A 146 3.70 -8.46 -4.67
C ILE A 146 2.43 -8.11 -5.43
N LYS A 147 1.31 -8.00 -4.73
CA LYS A 147 0.04 -7.63 -5.33
C LYS A 147 -0.01 -6.12 -5.56
N VAL A 148 -0.18 -5.70 -6.81
CA VAL A 148 -0.44 -4.30 -7.14
C VAL A 148 -1.94 -4.11 -7.16
N ILE A 149 -2.44 -3.37 -6.18
CA ILE A 149 -3.87 -3.13 -5.99
C ILE A 149 -4.27 -1.93 -6.84
N MET A 150 -5.19 -2.17 -7.76
CA MET A 150 -5.67 -1.12 -8.65
C MET A 150 -6.89 -0.42 -8.07
N LEU A 151 -6.99 0.89 -8.35
CA LEU A 151 -8.10 1.72 -7.88
C LEU A 151 -9.16 1.86 -8.96
N ILE A 152 -10.42 1.92 -8.52
CA ILE A 152 -11.55 2.37 -9.33
C ILE A 152 -12.27 3.51 -8.63
N THR A 153 -12.90 4.37 -9.43
CA THR A 153 -13.74 5.48 -8.99
C THR A 153 -15.17 5.29 -9.47
N PRO A 154 -16.16 6.04 -8.99
CA PRO A 154 -17.51 6.02 -9.53
C PRO A 154 -17.60 6.35 -11.04
N GLU A 155 -16.57 7.01 -11.58
CA GLU A 155 -16.48 7.37 -13.00
C GLU A 155 -15.75 6.32 -13.85
N THR A 156 -15.23 5.26 -13.24
CA THR A 156 -14.52 4.20 -13.96
C THR A 156 -15.51 3.38 -14.77
N SER A 157 -15.28 3.24 -16.09
CA SER A 157 -16.17 2.49 -16.98
C SER A 157 -16.22 1.00 -16.62
N GLU A 158 -17.35 0.35 -16.88
CA GLU A 158 -17.50 -1.10 -16.67
C GLU A 158 -16.44 -1.91 -17.42
N GLU A 159 -16.13 -1.52 -18.65
CA GLU A 159 -15.07 -2.17 -19.44
C GLU A 159 -13.73 -2.12 -18.72
N ARG A 160 -13.37 -0.96 -18.16
CA ARG A 160 -12.14 -0.78 -17.40
C ARG A 160 -12.15 -1.61 -16.12
N ILE A 161 -13.28 -1.66 -15.40
CA ILE A 161 -13.43 -2.49 -14.20
C ILE A 161 -13.19 -3.96 -14.52
N ARG A 162 -13.78 -4.47 -15.61
CA ARG A 162 -13.58 -5.87 -16.04
C ARG A 162 -12.13 -6.16 -16.38
N LEU A 163 -11.46 -5.26 -17.11
CA LEU A 163 -10.04 -5.41 -17.42
C LEU A 163 -9.16 -5.44 -16.18
N ILE A 164 -9.48 -4.61 -15.17
CA ILE A 164 -8.76 -4.62 -13.89
C ILE A 164 -8.99 -5.95 -13.18
N ASP A 165 -10.24 -6.39 -13.08
CA ASP A 165 -10.61 -7.65 -12.41
C ASP A 165 -9.93 -8.88 -13.05
N GLU A 166 -9.88 -8.92 -14.37
CA GLU A 166 -9.28 -10.03 -15.12
C GLU A 166 -7.74 -10.12 -14.97
N HIS A 167 -7.07 -9.00 -14.72
CA HIS A 167 -5.61 -8.92 -14.82
C HIS A 167 -4.91 -8.56 -13.51
N THR A 168 -5.67 -8.32 -12.44
CA THR A 168 -5.10 -8.00 -11.12
C THR A 168 -5.50 -9.04 -10.08
N GLU A 169 -4.70 -9.15 -9.04
CA GLU A 169 -4.94 -10.08 -7.95
C GLU A 169 -5.02 -9.33 -6.61
N GLY A 170 -5.65 -9.96 -5.63
CA GLY A 170 -5.84 -9.41 -4.29
C GLY A 170 -7.25 -8.86 -4.14
N PHE A 171 -7.43 -7.56 -4.31
CA PHE A 171 -8.72 -6.89 -4.29
C PHE A 171 -8.68 -5.63 -5.17
N ILE A 172 -9.85 -5.05 -5.44
CA ILE A 172 -9.96 -3.76 -6.13
C ILE A 172 -10.28 -2.69 -5.08
N TYR A 173 -9.48 -1.62 -5.08
CA TYR A 173 -9.69 -0.49 -4.18
C TYR A 173 -10.70 0.49 -4.78
N MET A 174 -11.92 0.48 -4.26
CA MET A 174 -12.98 1.38 -4.73
C MET A 174 -13.01 2.65 -3.88
N VAL A 175 -12.73 3.80 -4.48
CA VAL A 175 -12.89 5.09 -3.82
C VAL A 175 -14.34 5.56 -3.93
N SER A 176 -14.87 6.13 -2.84
CA SER A 176 -16.29 6.54 -2.76
C SER A 176 -16.60 7.82 -3.54
N SER A 177 -15.59 8.65 -3.82
CA SER A 177 -15.73 9.89 -4.60
C SER A 177 -14.44 10.19 -5.36
N ALA A 178 -14.54 11.00 -6.41
CA ALA A 178 -13.36 11.55 -7.10
C ALA A 178 -12.73 12.76 -6.35
N ALA A 179 -13.24 13.11 -5.17
CA ALA A 179 -12.73 14.20 -4.35
C ALA A 179 -11.58 13.72 -3.44
N THR A 180 -10.64 14.61 -3.19
CA THR A 180 -9.58 14.39 -2.20
C THR A 180 -10.15 14.42 -0.78
N THR A 181 -9.66 13.54 0.06
CA THR A 181 -10.04 13.46 1.49
C THR A 181 -9.31 14.49 2.36
#